data_f65af6f8ebc0eadc8e1975fb6dbcbd05
#
_entry.id   f65af6f8ebc0eadc8e1975fb6dbcbd05
#
_cell.length_a   1.000
_cell.length_b   1.000
_cell.length_c   1.000
_cell.angle_alpha   90.00
_cell.angle_beta   90.00
_cell.angle_gamma   90.00
#
_symmetry.space_group_name_H-M   'P 1'
#
loop_
_entity.id
_entity.type
_entity.pdbx_description
1 polymer ?
#
loop_
_entity_poly.entity_id
_entity_poly.type
_entity_poly.pdbx_seq_one_letter_code
_entity_poly.pdbx_strand_id
1 'polypeptide(L)'
;MSAIAARLTALRPGLREVLIFAGALLAYQASRALVIGDAATATAHAWDVLRLERGLGLDVEDAIQDWAVTTPGVPDALNAFYLTGHLPITAAFFVWLFRRRGHAYRLVRDGFLVANAIALCAFVAFPTAPPRLIEGAGLADTLRVESGVDLHGGPLAGWFNPYAAVPSMHFGYALLVGVGVAALTHSWAARLVGLAYPALVLVAITATGNHFVLDAAAGALVMGLGLASVAAVRLRPGRRGGAAREVGRRRRPQRIATPARCR
;
A
#
# COMPACT_ATOMS: atom_id res chain seq x y z
N MET A 1 -17.69 18.95 -13.30
CA MET A 1 -17.03 18.69 -11.99
C MET A 1 -18.12 18.70 -10.93
N SER A 2 -18.19 17.68 -10.05
CA SER A 2 -19.17 17.66 -8.98
C SER A 2 -18.89 18.76 -7.94
N ALA A 3 -19.96 19.26 -7.25
CA ALA A 3 -19.82 20.27 -6.20
C ALA A 3 -18.82 19.85 -5.07
N ILE A 4 -18.70 18.55 -4.83
CA ILE A 4 -17.73 17.96 -3.90
C ILE A 4 -16.29 18.20 -4.37
N ALA A 5 -16.01 17.95 -5.66
CA ALA A 5 -14.68 18.17 -6.23
C ALA A 5 -14.26 19.65 -6.16
N ALA A 6 -15.19 20.57 -6.41
CA ALA A 6 -14.93 22.02 -6.30
C ALA A 6 -14.65 22.44 -4.85
N ARG A 7 -15.36 21.90 -3.87
CA ARG A 7 -15.10 22.17 -2.44
C ARG A 7 -13.76 21.63 -1.96
N LEU A 8 -13.37 20.43 -2.39
CA LEU A 8 -12.08 19.84 -2.04
C LEU A 8 -10.89 20.63 -2.61
N THR A 9 -11.03 21.23 -3.79
CA THR A 9 -9.96 22.09 -4.37
C THR A 9 -9.78 23.42 -3.64
N ALA A 10 -10.80 23.91 -2.93
CA ALA A 10 -10.73 25.13 -2.13
C ALA A 10 -10.07 24.93 -0.75
N LEU A 11 -9.89 23.68 -0.30
CA LEU A 11 -9.27 23.39 1.00
C LEU A 11 -7.74 23.63 0.97
N ARG A 12 -7.18 23.95 2.15
CA ARG A 12 -5.72 23.94 2.33
C ARG A 12 -5.15 22.59 1.89
N PRO A 13 -4.05 22.57 1.12
CA PRO A 13 -3.52 21.32 0.54
C PRO A 13 -3.34 20.19 1.56
N GLY A 14 -2.80 20.49 2.74
CA GLY A 14 -2.63 19.47 3.80
C GLY A 14 -3.95 18.89 4.31
N LEU A 15 -4.97 19.72 4.53
CA LEU A 15 -6.29 19.25 4.96
C LEU A 15 -6.94 18.35 3.91
N ARG A 16 -6.80 18.70 2.64
CA ARG A 16 -7.30 17.86 1.54
C ARG A 16 -6.67 16.47 1.58
N GLU A 17 -5.36 16.37 1.79
CA GLU A 17 -4.68 15.08 1.86
C GLU A 17 -5.13 14.26 3.06
N VAL A 18 -5.28 14.88 4.24
CA VAL A 18 -5.85 14.22 5.43
C VAL A 18 -7.23 13.64 5.13
N LEU A 19 -8.11 14.41 4.47
CA LEU A 19 -9.45 13.94 4.12
C LEU A 19 -9.44 12.79 3.09
N ILE A 20 -8.49 12.79 2.16
CA ILE A 20 -8.33 11.69 1.19
C ILE A 20 -7.94 10.40 1.91
N PHE A 21 -6.93 10.45 2.80
CA PHE A 21 -6.49 9.27 3.55
C PHE A 21 -7.55 8.81 4.57
N ALA A 22 -8.22 9.73 5.26
CA ALA A 22 -9.33 9.40 6.15
C ALA A 22 -10.49 8.75 5.39
N GLY A 23 -10.84 9.26 4.22
CA GLY A 23 -11.86 8.66 3.36
C GLY A 23 -11.48 7.25 2.88
N ALA A 24 -10.21 7.03 2.52
CA ALA A 24 -9.71 5.71 2.16
C ALA A 24 -9.76 4.74 3.35
N LEU A 25 -9.39 5.20 4.55
CA LEU A 25 -9.49 4.41 5.78
C LEU A 25 -10.95 4.06 6.11
N LEU A 26 -11.87 5.01 6.00
CA LEU A 26 -13.29 4.77 6.22
C LEU A 26 -13.86 3.78 5.18
N ALA A 27 -13.46 3.89 3.91
CA ALA A 27 -13.83 2.93 2.88
C ALA A 27 -13.32 1.52 3.20
N TYR A 28 -12.08 1.41 3.68
CA TYR A 28 -11.52 0.14 4.16
C TYR A 28 -12.34 -0.43 5.33
N GLN A 29 -12.66 0.37 6.33
CA GLN A 29 -13.44 -0.06 7.50
C GLN A 29 -14.88 -0.46 7.10
N ALA A 30 -15.50 0.27 6.17
CA ALA A 30 -16.82 -0.09 5.65
C ALA A 30 -16.79 -1.39 4.85
N SER A 31 -15.77 -1.58 3.99
CA SER A 31 -15.61 -2.82 3.21
C SER A 31 -15.41 -4.04 4.11
N ARG A 32 -14.71 -3.88 5.24
CA ARG A 32 -14.50 -4.93 6.22
C ARG A 32 -15.83 -5.52 6.74
N ALA A 33 -16.83 -4.67 6.98
CA ALA A 33 -18.15 -5.13 7.40
C ALA A 33 -18.86 -5.97 6.32
N LEU A 34 -18.46 -5.81 5.05
CA LEU A 34 -18.98 -6.58 3.91
C LEU A 34 -18.18 -7.86 3.64
N VAL A 35 -16.95 -7.95 4.17
CA VAL A 35 -15.96 -9.01 3.89
C VAL A 35 -15.79 -9.94 5.09
N ILE A 36 -16.79 -10.10 5.96
CA ILE A 36 -16.76 -11.19 6.94
C ILE A 36 -16.92 -12.49 6.16
N GLY A 37 -15.80 -12.94 5.57
CA GLY A 37 -15.72 -14.21 4.90
C GLY A 37 -15.98 -15.35 5.89
N ASP A 38 -16.52 -16.43 5.40
CA ASP A 38 -16.61 -17.67 6.15
C ASP A 38 -15.20 -18.15 6.53
N ALA A 39 -14.99 -18.43 7.83
CA ALA A 39 -13.71 -18.90 8.36
C ALA A 39 -13.21 -20.17 7.65
N ALA A 40 -14.13 -21.07 7.29
CA ALA A 40 -13.79 -22.32 6.60
C ALA A 40 -13.23 -22.04 5.19
N THR A 41 -13.84 -21.12 4.44
CA THR A 41 -13.36 -20.69 3.13
C THR A 41 -11.99 -20.01 3.24
N ALA A 42 -11.81 -19.11 4.21
CA ALA A 42 -10.54 -18.42 4.41
C ALA A 42 -9.40 -19.38 4.80
N THR A 43 -9.70 -20.39 5.62
CA THR A 43 -8.76 -21.45 5.99
C THR A 43 -8.43 -22.34 4.79
N ALA A 44 -9.40 -22.70 3.96
CA ALA A 44 -9.17 -23.49 2.75
C ALA A 44 -8.22 -22.76 1.77
N HIS A 45 -8.46 -21.46 1.53
CA HIS A 45 -7.57 -20.64 0.70
C HIS A 45 -6.15 -20.54 1.29
N ALA A 46 -6.02 -20.43 2.61
CA ALA A 46 -4.72 -20.41 3.25
C ALA A 46 -3.95 -21.73 3.08
N TRP A 47 -4.65 -22.87 3.13
CA TRP A 47 -4.04 -24.16 2.79
C TRP A 47 -3.63 -24.25 1.31
N ASP A 48 -4.38 -23.61 0.39
CA ASP A 48 -4.00 -23.53 -1.02
C ASP A 48 -2.69 -22.72 -1.19
N VAL A 49 -2.57 -21.59 -0.49
CA VAL A 49 -1.34 -20.78 -0.48
C VAL A 49 -0.17 -21.61 0.06
N LEU A 50 -0.31 -22.24 1.21
CA LEU A 50 0.74 -23.06 1.82
C LEU A 50 1.16 -24.23 0.92
N ARG A 51 0.21 -24.89 0.25
CA ARG A 51 0.52 -25.97 -0.72
C ARG A 51 1.31 -25.42 -1.91
N LEU A 52 0.96 -24.24 -2.39
CA LEU A 52 1.68 -23.58 -3.48
C LEU A 52 3.11 -23.23 -3.06
N GLU A 53 3.32 -22.67 -1.87
CA GLU A 53 4.65 -22.36 -1.32
C GLU A 53 5.52 -23.60 -1.20
N ARG A 54 4.99 -24.67 -0.63
CA ARG A 54 5.68 -25.97 -0.53
C ARG A 54 6.04 -26.53 -1.90
N GLY A 55 5.14 -26.39 -2.88
CA GLY A 55 5.40 -26.81 -4.25
C GLY A 55 6.49 -26.00 -4.96
N LEU A 56 6.70 -24.75 -4.52
CA LEU A 56 7.73 -23.83 -5.04
C LEU A 56 9.02 -23.86 -4.20
N GLY A 57 9.04 -24.54 -3.05
CA GLY A 57 10.16 -24.52 -2.10
C GLY A 57 10.35 -23.15 -1.42
N LEU A 58 9.26 -22.43 -1.18
CA LEU A 58 9.24 -21.11 -0.56
C LEU A 58 8.71 -21.13 0.89
N ASP A 59 8.37 -22.27 1.42
CA ASP A 59 7.84 -22.49 2.77
C ASP A 59 8.96 -22.35 3.85
N VAL A 60 9.40 -21.13 4.07
CA VAL A 60 10.48 -20.77 5.00
C VAL A 60 9.97 -20.22 6.33
N GLU A 61 8.66 -20.13 6.49
CA GLU A 61 7.97 -19.50 7.62
C GLU A 61 8.33 -20.18 8.94
N ASP A 62 8.28 -21.53 8.98
CA ASP A 62 8.64 -22.32 10.16
C ASP A 62 10.08 -22.01 10.62
N ALA A 63 11.04 -21.99 9.67
CA ALA A 63 12.44 -21.73 10.00
C ALA A 63 12.67 -20.28 10.52
N ILE A 64 11.96 -19.30 9.92
CA ILE A 64 12.03 -17.89 10.36
C ILE A 64 11.42 -17.75 11.76
N GLN A 65 10.25 -18.37 11.99
CA GLN A 65 9.58 -18.31 13.28
C GLN A 65 10.37 -19.04 14.36
N ASP A 66 10.88 -20.25 14.09
CA ASP A 66 11.71 -21.00 15.01
C ASP A 66 12.95 -20.21 15.45
N TRP A 67 13.63 -19.56 14.50
CA TRP A 67 14.73 -18.67 14.82
C TRP A 67 14.27 -17.52 15.72
N ALA A 68 13.12 -16.91 15.41
CA ALA A 68 12.65 -15.77 16.18
C ALA A 68 12.27 -16.16 17.61
N VAL A 69 11.51 -17.25 17.82
CA VAL A 69 11.02 -17.66 19.14
C VAL A 69 12.15 -18.24 20.03
N THR A 70 13.20 -18.78 19.41
CA THR A 70 14.37 -19.30 20.16
C THR A 70 15.38 -18.21 20.49
N THR A 71 15.25 -16.99 19.93
CA THR A 71 16.16 -15.87 20.19
C THR A 71 15.54 -14.91 21.20
N PRO A 72 16.13 -14.76 22.42
CA PRO A 72 15.54 -13.91 23.46
C PRO A 72 15.26 -12.47 23.01
N GLY A 73 14.05 -11.98 23.24
CA GLY A 73 13.61 -10.61 22.95
C GLY A 73 13.29 -10.33 21.47
N VAL A 74 13.59 -11.25 20.56
CA VAL A 74 13.26 -11.08 19.13
C VAL A 74 11.76 -11.11 18.88
N PRO A 75 10.97 -12.05 19.47
CA PRO A 75 9.52 -12.06 19.25
C PRO A 75 8.87 -10.73 19.69
N ASP A 76 9.21 -10.23 20.88
CA ASP A 76 8.68 -8.97 21.39
C ASP A 76 9.04 -7.78 20.51
N ALA A 77 10.30 -7.72 20.04
CA ALA A 77 10.74 -6.66 19.15
C ALA A 77 10.02 -6.69 17.80
N LEU A 78 9.83 -7.88 17.20
CA LEU A 78 9.12 -8.03 15.94
C LEU A 78 7.62 -7.77 16.10
N ASN A 79 6.99 -8.22 17.19
CA ASN A 79 5.61 -7.93 17.52
C ASN A 79 5.39 -6.42 17.73
N ALA A 80 6.24 -5.75 18.50
CA ALA A 80 6.19 -4.31 18.72
C ALA A 80 6.37 -3.55 17.39
N PHE A 81 7.33 -3.96 16.56
CA PHE A 81 7.55 -3.36 15.25
C PHE A 81 6.34 -3.56 14.32
N TYR A 82 5.76 -4.76 14.27
CA TYR A 82 4.57 -5.05 13.50
C TYR A 82 3.37 -4.17 13.91
N LEU A 83 3.12 -4.08 15.22
CA LEU A 83 1.98 -3.32 15.76
C LEU A 83 2.15 -1.80 15.66
N THR A 84 3.36 -1.29 15.96
CA THR A 84 3.56 0.15 16.22
C THR A 84 4.55 0.82 15.27
N GLY A 85 5.42 0.08 14.57
CA GLY A 85 6.49 0.66 13.75
C GLY A 85 6.09 0.92 12.31
N HIS A 86 5.46 -0.05 11.68
CA HIS A 86 5.25 -0.07 10.23
C HIS A 86 4.37 1.09 9.71
N LEU A 87 3.20 1.31 10.30
CA LEU A 87 2.27 2.35 9.85
C LEU A 87 2.82 3.78 10.06
N PRO A 88 3.42 4.13 11.22
CA PRO A 88 4.07 5.43 11.39
C PRO A 88 5.20 5.70 10.40
N ILE A 89 6.03 4.69 10.07
CA ILE A 89 7.09 4.83 9.05
C ILE A 89 6.47 5.15 7.70
N THR A 90 5.41 4.44 7.31
CA THR A 90 4.68 4.70 6.06
C THR A 90 4.08 6.12 6.06
N ALA A 91 3.46 6.54 7.16
CA ALA A 91 2.92 7.89 7.29
C ALA A 91 4.01 8.97 7.20
N ALA A 92 5.14 8.77 7.90
CA ALA A 92 6.29 9.68 7.84
C ALA A 92 6.85 9.80 6.42
N PHE A 93 6.92 8.70 5.66
CA PHE A 93 7.30 8.70 4.26
C PHE A 93 6.35 9.56 3.41
N PHE A 94 5.04 9.44 3.57
CA PHE A 94 4.07 10.28 2.85
C PHE A 94 4.18 11.76 3.24
N VAL A 95 4.39 12.07 4.52
CA VAL A 95 4.64 13.46 4.98
C VAL A 95 5.92 14.02 4.37
N TRP A 96 6.99 13.24 4.34
CA TRP A 96 8.26 13.62 3.69
C TRP A 96 8.08 13.88 2.20
N LEU A 97 7.41 12.98 1.47
CA LEU A 97 7.10 13.16 0.05
C LEU A 97 6.27 14.43 -0.20
N PHE A 98 5.23 14.63 0.59
CA PHE A 98 4.35 15.79 0.46
C PHE A 98 5.12 17.10 0.63
N ARG A 99 6.02 17.16 1.64
CA ARG A 99 6.79 18.38 1.95
C ARG A 99 7.97 18.62 1.03
N ARG A 100 8.60 17.56 0.53
CA ARG A 100 9.89 17.65 -0.14
C ARG A 100 9.91 17.19 -1.60
N ARG A 101 8.92 16.45 -2.03
CA ARG A 101 8.89 15.76 -3.34
C ARG A 101 7.50 15.83 -4.01
N GLY A 102 6.90 17.00 -4.09
CA GLY A 102 5.51 17.18 -4.52
C GLY A 102 5.13 16.56 -5.87
N HIS A 103 6.06 16.45 -6.85
CA HIS A 103 5.79 15.73 -8.10
C HIS A 103 5.66 14.22 -7.89
N ALA A 104 6.61 13.61 -7.13
CA ALA A 104 6.57 12.20 -6.80
C ALA A 104 5.39 11.88 -5.88
N TYR A 105 5.07 12.78 -4.94
CA TYR A 105 3.98 12.60 -4.00
C TYR A 105 2.66 12.22 -4.66
N ARG A 106 2.24 12.99 -5.68
CA ARG A 106 0.95 12.73 -6.35
C ARG A 106 0.92 11.38 -7.05
N LEU A 107 2.02 10.98 -7.69
CA LEU A 107 2.12 9.66 -8.31
C LEU A 107 2.03 8.54 -7.28
N VAL A 108 2.83 8.65 -6.21
CA VAL A 108 2.92 7.65 -5.15
C VAL A 108 1.60 7.53 -4.39
N ARG A 109 0.99 8.67 -4.00
CA ARG A 109 -0.32 8.70 -3.33
C ARG A 109 -1.41 8.04 -4.17
N ASP A 110 -1.54 8.44 -5.44
CA ASP A 110 -2.61 7.90 -6.29
C ASP A 110 -2.38 6.41 -6.57
N GLY A 111 -1.12 5.99 -6.80
CA GLY A 111 -0.76 4.58 -6.94
C GLY A 111 -1.01 3.76 -5.68
N PHE A 112 -0.70 4.31 -4.51
CA PHE A 112 -1.03 3.72 -3.21
C PHE A 112 -2.54 3.51 -3.04
N LEU A 113 -3.35 4.52 -3.37
CA LEU A 113 -4.82 4.43 -3.27
C LEU A 113 -5.38 3.38 -4.24
N VAL A 114 -4.87 3.32 -5.48
CA VAL A 114 -5.27 2.29 -6.46
C VAL A 114 -4.85 0.90 -5.98
N ALA A 115 -3.63 0.73 -5.44
CA ALA A 115 -3.18 -0.55 -4.88
C ALA A 115 -4.09 -1.01 -3.73
N ASN A 116 -4.48 -0.10 -2.83
CA ASN A 116 -5.42 -0.42 -1.75
C ASN A 116 -6.80 -0.81 -2.29
N ALA A 117 -7.30 -0.16 -3.34
CA ALA A 117 -8.56 -0.55 -3.96
C ALA A 117 -8.48 -1.95 -4.59
N ILE A 118 -7.36 -2.29 -5.26
CA ILE A 118 -7.12 -3.64 -5.78
C ILE A 118 -7.06 -4.66 -4.63
N ALA A 119 -6.34 -4.34 -3.55
CA ALA A 119 -6.24 -5.21 -2.38
C ALA A 119 -7.62 -5.46 -1.73
N LEU A 120 -8.47 -4.43 -1.59
CA LEU A 120 -9.83 -4.59 -1.09
C LEU A 120 -10.65 -5.57 -1.95
N CYS A 121 -10.56 -5.46 -3.28
CA CYS A 121 -11.21 -6.41 -4.19
C CYS A 121 -10.67 -7.84 -3.99
N ALA A 122 -9.35 -7.98 -3.79
CA ALA A 122 -8.74 -9.29 -3.53
C ALA A 122 -9.20 -9.88 -2.20
N PHE A 123 -9.28 -9.12 -1.12
CA PHE A 123 -9.77 -9.57 0.19
C PHE A 123 -11.23 -10.07 0.13
N VAL A 124 -12.06 -9.43 -0.72
CA VAL A 124 -13.43 -9.89 -0.97
C VAL A 124 -13.46 -11.18 -1.78
N ALA A 125 -12.69 -11.23 -2.87
CA ALA A 125 -12.74 -12.34 -3.82
C ALA A 125 -11.99 -13.57 -3.33
N PHE A 126 -10.97 -13.39 -2.49
CA PHE A 126 -10.09 -14.45 -2.00
C PHE A 126 -9.75 -14.24 -0.51
N PRO A 127 -10.75 -14.29 0.40
CA PRO A 127 -10.50 -14.17 1.83
C PRO A 127 -9.53 -15.26 2.26
N THR A 128 -8.45 -14.90 2.98
CA THR A 128 -7.38 -15.82 3.33
C THR A 128 -7.00 -15.63 4.79
N ALA A 129 -7.04 -16.72 5.56
CA ALA A 129 -6.60 -16.71 6.95
C ALA A 129 -5.07 -16.58 7.03
N PRO A 130 -4.53 -15.82 7.99
CA PRO A 130 -3.09 -15.78 8.22
C PRO A 130 -2.59 -17.12 8.80
N PRO A 131 -1.30 -17.46 8.60
CA PRO A 131 -0.71 -18.73 9.03
C PRO A 131 -1.02 -19.11 10.48
N ARG A 132 -0.94 -18.14 11.42
CA ARG A 132 -1.18 -18.33 12.85
C ARG A 132 -2.61 -18.75 13.23
N LEU A 133 -3.59 -18.61 12.32
CA LEU A 133 -4.98 -19.00 12.55
C LEU A 133 -5.30 -20.36 11.93
N ILE A 134 -4.33 -21.04 11.33
CA ILE A 134 -4.53 -22.32 10.67
C ILE A 134 -4.07 -23.45 11.60
N GLU A 135 -5.00 -24.18 12.16
CA GLU A 135 -4.66 -25.37 12.94
C GLU A 135 -3.88 -26.38 12.07
N GLY A 136 -2.72 -26.84 12.57
CA GLY A 136 -1.88 -27.81 11.87
C GLY A 136 -0.90 -27.19 10.85
N ALA A 137 -0.87 -25.88 10.66
CA ALA A 137 0.14 -25.22 9.82
C ALA A 137 1.53 -25.19 10.50
N GLY A 138 1.62 -25.38 11.81
CA GLY A 138 2.88 -25.38 12.56
C GLY A 138 3.27 -24.00 13.12
N LEU A 139 2.61 -22.93 12.69
CA LEU A 139 2.97 -21.56 13.05
C LEU A 139 2.19 -21.04 14.26
N ALA A 140 2.89 -20.45 15.22
CA ALA A 140 2.30 -19.88 16.42
C ALA A 140 1.85 -18.41 16.21
N ASP A 141 0.81 -18.00 16.92
CA ASP A 141 0.44 -16.59 17.07
C ASP A 141 1.34 -15.93 18.14
N THR A 142 2.52 -15.43 17.73
CA THR A 142 3.47 -14.81 18.67
C THR A 142 2.94 -13.55 19.31
N LEU A 143 2.03 -12.81 18.64
CA LEU A 143 1.38 -11.64 19.24
C LEU A 143 0.59 -12.03 20.49
N ARG A 144 -0.14 -13.13 20.42
CA ARG A 144 -0.93 -13.63 21.53
C ARG A 144 -0.08 -14.33 22.58
N VAL A 145 0.84 -15.21 22.14
CA VAL A 145 1.63 -16.06 23.05
C VAL A 145 2.70 -15.27 23.78
N GLU A 146 3.46 -14.43 23.07
CA GLU A 146 4.63 -13.72 23.65
C GLU A 146 4.23 -12.35 24.18
N SER A 147 3.41 -11.58 23.46
CA SER A 147 3.10 -10.18 23.83
C SER A 147 1.71 -10.01 24.46
N GLY A 148 0.91 -11.07 24.59
CA GLY A 148 -0.43 -11.02 25.18
C GLY A 148 -1.45 -10.18 24.37
N VAL A 149 -1.15 -9.85 23.10
CA VAL A 149 -2.02 -9.04 22.24
C VAL A 149 -2.90 -9.94 21.38
N ASP A 150 -4.19 -9.98 21.70
CA ASP A 150 -5.17 -10.67 20.87
C ASP A 150 -5.83 -9.70 19.88
N LEU A 151 -5.47 -9.82 18.61
CA LEU A 151 -6.06 -8.99 17.54
C LEU A 151 -7.50 -9.40 17.18
N HIS A 152 -7.96 -10.58 17.59
CA HIS A 152 -9.22 -11.18 17.15
C HIS A 152 -10.25 -11.32 18.28
N GLY A 153 -9.81 -11.43 19.53
CA GLY A 153 -10.69 -11.60 20.69
C GLY A 153 -10.73 -10.42 21.65
N GLY A 154 -9.88 -9.42 21.48
CA GLY A 154 -9.75 -8.29 22.41
C GLY A 154 -10.45 -7.01 21.92
N PRO A 155 -10.21 -5.85 22.57
CA PRO A 155 -10.75 -4.55 22.17
C PRO A 155 -10.41 -4.14 20.72
N LEU A 156 -9.39 -4.77 20.12
CA LEU A 156 -8.93 -4.53 18.75
C LEU A 156 -9.63 -5.41 17.71
N ALA A 157 -10.38 -6.44 18.12
CA ALA A 157 -11.04 -7.38 17.20
C ALA A 157 -11.93 -6.69 16.15
N GLY A 158 -12.51 -5.56 16.51
CA GLY A 158 -13.32 -4.75 15.60
C GLY A 158 -12.53 -3.93 14.57
N TRP A 159 -11.19 -3.83 14.61
CA TRP A 159 -10.40 -2.93 13.77
C TRP A 159 -9.68 -3.64 12.61
N PHE A 160 -9.47 -4.95 12.71
CA PHE A 160 -8.73 -5.73 11.73
C PHE A 160 -9.62 -6.77 11.04
N ASN A 161 -9.43 -6.97 9.72
CA ASN A 161 -10.04 -8.09 9.02
C ASN A 161 -9.17 -9.33 9.26
N PRO A 162 -9.68 -10.37 9.94
CA PRO A 162 -8.90 -11.56 10.22
C PRO A 162 -8.52 -12.37 8.98
N TYR A 163 -9.22 -12.17 7.86
CA TYR A 163 -9.06 -12.94 6.63
C TYR A 163 -8.50 -12.14 5.46
N ALA A 164 -7.68 -11.14 5.75
CA ALA A 164 -7.03 -10.27 4.76
C ALA A 164 -5.52 -10.55 4.65
N ALA A 165 -5.12 -11.85 4.63
CA ALA A 165 -3.70 -12.19 4.51
C ALA A 165 -3.18 -11.92 3.09
N VAL A 166 -3.92 -12.29 2.03
CA VAL A 166 -3.52 -12.11 0.63
C VAL A 166 -4.31 -10.98 -0.03
N PRO A 167 -3.64 -9.98 -0.60
CA PRO A 167 -2.21 -9.67 -0.62
C PRO A 167 -1.71 -8.98 0.65
N SER A 168 -0.45 -9.19 1.06
CA SER A 168 0.14 -8.49 2.21
C SER A 168 0.41 -7.01 1.90
N MET A 169 -0.47 -6.14 2.36
CA MET A 169 -0.25 -4.70 2.22
C MET A 169 0.84 -4.18 3.17
N HIS A 170 1.17 -4.88 4.25
CA HIS A 170 2.35 -4.57 5.07
C HIS A 170 3.63 -4.59 4.21
N PHE A 171 3.83 -5.67 3.45
CA PHE A 171 4.98 -5.76 2.56
C PHE A 171 4.88 -4.79 1.38
N GLY A 172 3.71 -4.63 0.79
CA GLY A 172 3.47 -3.66 -0.29
C GLY A 172 3.84 -2.23 0.11
N TYR A 173 3.46 -1.80 1.32
CA TYR A 173 3.83 -0.47 1.85
C TYR A 173 5.32 -0.38 2.16
N ALA A 174 5.92 -1.43 2.73
CA ALA A 174 7.34 -1.46 3.01
C ALA A 174 8.16 -1.33 1.72
N LEU A 175 7.78 -2.03 0.67
CA LEU A 175 8.42 -1.94 -0.64
C LEU A 175 8.28 -0.55 -1.24
N LEU A 176 7.10 0.06 -1.16
CA LEU A 176 6.86 1.43 -1.61
C LEU A 176 7.77 2.44 -0.89
N VAL A 177 7.86 2.33 0.44
CA VAL A 177 8.72 3.19 1.27
C VAL A 177 10.19 2.96 0.92
N GLY A 178 10.63 1.70 0.91
CA GLY A 178 12.03 1.34 0.68
C GLY A 178 12.55 1.79 -0.69
N VAL A 179 11.83 1.42 -1.75
CA VAL A 179 12.15 1.82 -3.13
C VAL A 179 12.02 3.34 -3.30
N GLY A 180 10.97 3.95 -2.71
CA GLY A 180 10.76 5.39 -2.78
C GLY A 180 11.89 6.19 -2.12
N VAL A 181 12.35 5.77 -0.93
CA VAL A 181 13.51 6.38 -0.26
C VAL A 181 14.77 6.17 -1.10
N ALA A 182 15.02 4.95 -1.57
CA ALA A 182 16.21 4.65 -2.38
C ALA A 182 16.27 5.44 -3.69
N ALA A 183 15.13 5.64 -4.36
CA ALA A 183 15.06 6.37 -5.63
C ALA A 183 15.13 7.89 -5.46
N LEU A 184 14.64 8.44 -4.34
CA LEU A 184 14.44 9.88 -4.16
C LEU A 184 15.46 10.53 -3.21
N THR A 185 16.39 9.79 -2.62
CA THR A 185 17.48 10.32 -1.80
C THR A 185 18.84 10.21 -2.49
N HIS A 186 19.75 11.13 -2.15
CA HIS A 186 21.14 11.08 -2.61
C HIS A 186 22.07 10.40 -1.58
N SER A 187 21.64 10.26 -0.34
CA SER A 187 22.41 9.58 0.72
C SER A 187 22.48 8.08 0.48
N TRP A 188 23.68 7.53 0.34
CA TRP A 188 23.88 6.08 0.21
C TRP A 188 23.39 5.31 1.41
N ALA A 189 23.61 5.85 2.62
CA ALA A 189 23.16 5.24 3.87
C ALA A 189 21.61 5.18 3.92
N ALA A 190 20.93 6.27 3.53
CA ALA A 190 19.47 6.27 3.46
C ALA A 190 18.94 5.30 2.40
N ARG A 191 19.64 5.14 1.27
CA ARG A 191 19.29 4.13 0.25
C ARG A 191 19.41 2.71 0.82
N LEU A 192 20.50 2.42 1.51
CA LEU A 192 20.73 1.10 2.11
C LEU A 192 19.65 0.78 3.15
N VAL A 193 19.39 1.71 4.08
CA VAL A 193 18.32 1.57 5.10
C VAL A 193 16.96 1.40 4.42
N GLY A 194 16.68 2.19 3.38
CA GLY A 194 15.45 2.07 2.61
C GLY A 194 15.28 0.69 1.99
N LEU A 195 16.32 0.15 1.35
CA LEU A 195 16.27 -1.18 0.72
C LEU A 195 16.25 -2.33 1.74
N ALA A 196 16.84 -2.16 2.92
CA ALA A 196 16.78 -3.14 4.00
C ALA A 196 15.39 -3.19 4.68
N TYR A 197 14.63 -2.10 4.63
CA TYR A 197 13.34 -1.99 5.30
C TYR A 197 12.30 -3.03 4.85
N PRO A 198 12.05 -3.29 3.55
CA PRO A 198 11.17 -4.37 3.13
C PRO A 198 11.59 -5.75 3.63
N ALA A 199 12.90 -6.04 3.69
CA ALA A 199 13.39 -7.30 4.22
C ALA A 199 13.08 -7.44 5.72
N LEU A 200 13.25 -6.37 6.51
CA LEU A 200 12.85 -6.35 7.92
C LEU A 200 11.34 -6.59 8.09
N VAL A 201 10.51 -5.94 7.26
CA VAL A 201 9.06 -6.15 7.32
C VAL A 201 8.70 -7.57 6.92
N LEU A 202 9.35 -8.15 5.90
CA LEU A 202 9.12 -9.56 5.51
C LEU A 202 9.40 -10.48 6.70
N VAL A 203 10.56 -10.35 7.34
CA VAL A 203 10.91 -11.14 8.53
C VAL A 203 9.86 -10.93 9.64
N ALA A 204 9.45 -9.69 9.91
CA ALA A 204 8.49 -9.41 10.96
C ALA A 204 7.12 -10.06 10.70
N ILE A 205 6.57 -9.92 9.49
CA ILE A 205 5.23 -10.48 9.17
C ILE A 205 5.22 -12.02 9.13
N THR A 206 6.35 -12.62 8.75
CA THR A 206 6.52 -14.08 8.69
C THR A 206 6.75 -14.65 10.08
N ALA A 207 7.74 -14.13 10.83
CA ALA A 207 8.06 -14.56 12.20
C ALA A 207 6.87 -14.43 13.17
N THR A 208 6.00 -13.44 12.95
CA THR A 208 4.80 -13.24 13.77
C THR A 208 3.61 -14.10 13.33
N GLY A 209 3.76 -14.94 12.31
CA GLY A 209 2.70 -15.79 11.77
C GLY A 209 1.56 -15.02 11.10
N ASN A 210 1.78 -13.74 10.73
CA ASN A 210 0.75 -12.90 10.13
C ASN A 210 0.59 -13.11 8.63
N HIS A 211 1.65 -13.51 7.91
CA HIS A 211 1.66 -13.65 6.47
C HIS A 211 2.56 -14.78 5.99
N PHE A 212 2.18 -15.40 4.89
CA PHE A 212 3.02 -16.23 4.05
C PHE A 212 3.97 -15.38 3.19
N VAL A 213 5.05 -15.96 2.67
CA VAL A 213 5.96 -15.28 1.73
C VAL A 213 5.24 -14.92 0.43
N LEU A 214 4.35 -15.79 -0.06
CA LEU A 214 3.53 -15.50 -1.25
C LEU A 214 2.58 -14.33 -1.05
N ASP A 215 2.09 -14.09 0.18
CA ASP A 215 1.30 -12.90 0.49
C ASP A 215 2.09 -11.63 0.24
N ALA A 216 3.39 -11.64 0.62
CA ALA A 216 4.31 -10.54 0.38
C ALA A 216 4.55 -10.32 -1.12
N ALA A 217 4.75 -11.39 -1.88
CA ALA A 217 4.89 -11.31 -3.34
C ALA A 217 3.63 -10.74 -4.00
N ALA A 218 2.44 -11.18 -3.56
CA ALA A 218 1.17 -10.63 -4.02
C ALA A 218 1.02 -9.15 -3.64
N GLY A 219 1.43 -8.75 -2.44
CA GLY A 219 1.45 -7.35 -2.00
C GLY A 219 2.38 -6.47 -2.84
N ALA A 220 3.57 -6.96 -3.18
CA ALA A 220 4.50 -6.30 -4.10
C ALA A 220 3.88 -6.10 -5.48
N LEU A 221 3.25 -7.15 -6.02
CA LEU A 221 2.57 -7.10 -7.31
C LEU A 221 1.45 -6.07 -7.33
N VAL A 222 0.57 -6.10 -6.33
CA VAL A 222 -0.55 -5.16 -6.21
C VAL A 222 -0.06 -3.71 -6.09
N MET A 223 0.98 -3.47 -5.29
CA MET A 223 1.59 -2.13 -5.19
C MET A 223 2.20 -1.68 -6.52
N GLY A 224 2.91 -2.57 -7.20
CA GLY A 224 3.47 -2.31 -8.53
C GLY A 224 2.40 -1.99 -9.57
N LEU A 225 1.29 -2.75 -9.60
CA LEU A 225 0.15 -2.51 -10.49
C LEU A 225 -0.52 -1.16 -10.21
N GLY A 226 -0.71 -0.80 -8.94
CA GLY A 226 -1.25 0.50 -8.55
C GLY A 226 -0.40 1.66 -9.06
N LEU A 227 0.92 1.60 -8.88
CA LEU A 227 1.84 2.62 -9.37
C LEU A 227 1.91 2.67 -10.90
N ALA A 228 2.00 1.51 -11.55
CA ALA A 228 2.10 1.40 -13.00
C ALA A 228 0.84 1.93 -13.70
N SER A 229 -0.36 1.61 -13.18
CA SER A 229 -1.62 2.09 -13.75
C SER A 229 -1.73 3.62 -13.72
N VAL A 230 -1.35 4.26 -12.62
CA VAL A 230 -1.34 5.72 -12.50
C VAL A 230 -0.27 6.35 -13.40
N ALA A 231 0.93 5.75 -13.47
CA ALA A 231 1.98 6.20 -14.36
C ALA A 231 1.55 6.13 -15.83
N ALA A 232 0.93 5.03 -16.27
CA ALA A 232 0.44 4.84 -17.63
C ALA A 232 -0.63 5.88 -18.01
N VAL A 233 -1.57 6.19 -17.10
CA VAL A 233 -2.59 7.23 -17.34
C VAL A 233 -1.96 8.63 -17.48
N ARG A 234 -0.92 8.93 -16.71
CA ARG A 234 -0.24 10.23 -16.75
C ARG A 234 0.65 10.42 -17.96
N LEU A 235 1.20 9.33 -18.51
CA LEU A 235 2.09 9.33 -19.67
C LEU A 235 1.33 9.32 -21.01
N ARG A 236 0.01 9.14 -21.03
CA ARG A 236 -0.78 9.16 -22.29
C ARG A 236 -0.68 10.52 -22.97
N PRO A 237 -0.22 10.62 -24.26
CA PRO A 237 0.10 11.89 -24.94
C PRO A 237 -1.10 12.80 -25.26
N GLY A 238 -2.32 12.34 -25.07
CA GLY A 238 -3.53 12.99 -25.63
C GLY A 238 -4.14 14.14 -24.83
N ARG A 239 -3.68 14.46 -23.62
CA ARG A 239 -4.37 15.47 -22.77
C ARG A 239 -3.68 16.84 -22.66
N ARG A 240 -2.48 17.01 -23.18
CA ARG A 240 -1.75 18.29 -23.12
C ARG A 240 -1.86 19.13 -24.40
N GLY A 241 -2.45 18.64 -25.48
CA GLY A 241 -2.49 19.30 -26.80
C GLY A 241 -3.69 20.22 -27.06
N GLY A 242 -4.79 20.12 -26.28
CA GLY A 242 -6.00 20.90 -26.52
C GLY A 242 -5.90 22.38 -26.15
N ALA A 243 -5.33 22.69 -25.01
CA ALA A 243 -5.32 24.05 -24.48
C ALA A 243 -4.29 24.98 -25.16
N ALA A 244 -3.19 24.44 -25.65
CA ALA A 244 -2.13 25.25 -26.31
C ALA A 244 -2.47 25.61 -27.77
N ARG A 245 -3.28 24.81 -28.46
CA ARG A 245 -3.70 25.11 -29.84
C ARG A 245 -4.81 26.17 -29.91
N GLU A 246 -5.63 26.32 -28.89
CA GLU A 246 -6.73 27.28 -28.89
C GLU A 246 -6.25 28.71 -28.59
N VAL A 247 -5.18 28.88 -27.79
CA VAL A 247 -4.57 30.19 -27.50
C VAL A 247 -3.80 30.72 -28.71
N GLY A 248 -3.18 29.87 -29.52
CA GLY A 248 -2.44 30.27 -30.73
C GLY A 248 -3.35 30.73 -31.89
N ARG A 249 -4.61 30.30 -31.92
CA ARG A 249 -5.55 30.62 -32.99
C ARG A 249 -6.20 32.00 -32.82
N ARG A 250 -6.20 32.59 -31.61
CA ARG A 250 -6.83 33.90 -31.32
C ARG A 250 -5.89 35.10 -31.48
N ARG A 251 -4.62 34.90 -31.84
CA ARG A 251 -3.65 36.00 -32.04
C ARG A 251 -3.17 36.11 -33.49
N ARG A 252 -4.04 36.02 -34.50
CA ARG A 252 -3.71 36.56 -35.82
C ARG A 252 -4.17 38.01 -35.86
N PRO A 253 -3.26 39.03 -35.95
CA PRO A 253 -3.67 40.40 -36.14
C PRO A 253 -4.30 40.56 -37.51
N GLN A 254 -5.50 41.14 -37.56
CA GLN A 254 -6.11 41.61 -38.80
C GLN A 254 -5.16 42.59 -39.50
N ARG A 255 -4.72 42.25 -40.71
CA ARG A 255 -4.01 43.17 -41.57
C ARG A 255 -4.96 44.34 -41.92
N ILE A 256 -4.66 45.52 -41.40
CA ILE A 256 -5.32 46.76 -41.79
C ILE A 256 -4.91 47.04 -43.24
N ALA A 257 -5.90 47.03 -44.17
CA ALA A 257 -5.70 47.42 -45.55
C ALA A 257 -5.49 48.95 -45.59
N THR A 258 -4.38 49.37 -46.10
CA THR A 258 -4.05 50.81 -46.38
C THR A 258 -4.83 51.24 -47.63
N PRO A 259 -5.55 52.36 -47.64
CA PRO A 259 -6.25 52.82 -48.84
C PRO A 259 -5.23 53.42 -49.85
N ALA A 260 -5.39 52.98 -51.10
CA ALA A 260 -4.64 53.52 -52.25
C ALA A 260 -4.97 55.01 -52.46
N ARG A 261 -3.96 55.87 -52.51
CA ARG A 261 -4.07 57.26 -52.97
C ARG A 261 -4.12 57.24 -54.49
N CYS A 262 -5.20 57.76 -55.05
CA CYS A 262 -5.28 58.20 -56.45
C CYS A 262 -4.36 59.42 -56.69
N ARG A 263 -3.60 59.37 -57.79
CA ARG A 263 -3.27 60.49 -58.67
C ARG A 263 -3.41 60.06 -60.11
#